data_82aa3d8bc69b56493dd33c881696b573
#
_entry.id   82aa3d8bc69b56493dd33c881696b573
#
_cell.length_a   1.000
_cell.length_b   1.000
_cell.length_c   1.000
_cell.angle_alpha   90.00
_cell.angle_beta   90.00
_cell.angle_gamma   90.00
#
_symmetry.space_group_name_H-M   'P 1'
#
loop_
_entity.id
_entity.type
_entity.pdbx_description
1 polymer ?
#
loop_
_entity_poly.entity_id
_entity_poly.type
_entity_poly.pdbx_seq_one_letter_code
_entity_poly.pdbx_strand_id
1 'polypeptide(L)'
;PVLFTLMSFNIGIAIGASASISKLIGQGDFYKAKKTITNIFLLIFVLMSLISIFFYFINNYIFSLLGAYGETLELINMYMSTWYIGSPFFACLVIGNSILRANGDGIKPSLIIIATSLINAILDPIFIFGFGPIEAMGIKGAAIATTISYIVGMNIMITTIKREKLLSTPSRDYQLFFKFCFPILIIGLPAAFTMM
;
A
#
# COMPACT_ATOMS: atom_id res chain seq x y z
N PRO A 1 16.62 -4.41 3.07
CA PRO A 1 15.90 -5.70 3.16
C PRO A 1 14.46 -5.55 3.67
N VAL A 2 14.25 -4.90 4.84
CA VAL A 2 12.91 -4.76 5.47
C VAL A 2 11.87 -4.14 4.55
N LEU A 3 12.18 -3.00 3.90
CA LEU A 3 11.27 -2.36 2.94
C LEU A 3 10.94 -3.29 1.77
N PHE A 4 11.94 -4.00 1.25
CA PHE A 4 11.74 -4.94 0.16
C PHE A 4 10.81 -6.08 0.55
N THR A 5 10.97 -6.65 1.74
CA THR A 5 10.08 -7.69 2.29
C THR A 5 8.64 -7.19 2.39
N LEU A 6 8.44 -5.98 2.94
CA LEU A 6 7.10 -5.39 3.05
C LEU A 6 6.47 -5.10 1.68
N MET A 7 7.27 -4.63 0.72
CA MET A 7 6.82 -4.41 -0.66
C MET A 7 6.45 -5.71 -1.36
N SER A 8 7.28 -6.76 -1.23
CA SER A 8 7.02 -8.09 -1.80
C SER A 8 5.72 -8.69 -1.27
N PHE A 9 5.47 -8.53 0.04
CA PHE A 9 4.21 -8.95 0.66
C PHE A 9 3.00 -8.23 0.05
N ASN A 10 3.09 -6.90 -0.13
CA ASN A 10 2.04 -6.12 -0.78
C ASN A 10 1.78 -6.56 -2.23
N ILE A 11 2.85 -6.76 -3.01
CA ILE A 11 2.75 -7.19 -4.41
C ILE A 11 2.13 -8.58 -4.49
N GLY A 12 2.51 -9.50 -3.61
CA GLY A 12 1.92 -10.83 -3.54
C GLY A 12 0.41 -10.80 -3.31
N ILE A 13 -0.05 -10.03 -2.31
CA ILE A 13 -1.49 -9.87 -2.07
C ILE A 13 -2.19 -9.21 -3.26
N ALA A 14 -1.55 -8.24 -3.91
CA ALA A 14 -2.10 -7.58 -5.11
C ALA A 14 -2.27 -8.55 -6.30
N ILE A 15 -1.36 -9.51 -6.48
CA ILE A 15 -1.49 -10.58 -7.47
C ILE A 15 -2.69 -11.47 -7.15
N GLY A 16 -2.84 -11.89 -5.89
CA GLY A 16 -3.98 -12.68 -5.43
C GLY A 16 -5.31 -11.94 -5.61
N ALA A 17 -5.34 -10.64 -5.31
CA ALA A 17 -6.50 -9.78 -5.51
C ALA A 17 -6.87 -9.68 -7.00
N SER A 18 -5.89 -9.40 -7.87
CA SER A 18 -6.08 -9.31 -9.31
C SER A 18 -6.65 -10.61 -9.89
N ALA A 19 -6.06 -11.76 -9.54
CA ALA A 19 -6.50 -13.07 -10.03
C ALA A 19 -7.95 -13.39 -9.59
N SER A 20 -8.27 -13.15 -8.32
CA SER A 20 -9.60 -13.43 -7.77
C SER A 20 -10.67 -12.51 -8.37
N ILE A 21 -10.37 -11.22 -8.53
CA ILE A 21 -11.29 -10.22 -9.06
C ILE A 21 -11.51 -10.44 -10.56
N SER A 22 -10.46 -10.67 -11.34
CA SER A 22 -10.56 -10.98 -12.78
C SER A 22 -11.42 -12.22 -13.03
N LYS A 23 -11.28 -13.26 -12.18
CA LYS A 23 -12.12 -14.46 -12.26
C LYS A 23 -13.59 -14.13 -12.02
N LEU A 24 -13.93 -13.36 -11.00
CA LEU A 24 -15.30 -12.98 -10.67
C LEU A 24 -15.92 -12.10 -11.79
N ILE A 25 -15.16 -11.16 -12.35
CA ILE A 25 -15.60 -10.33 -13.45
C ILE A 25 -15.82 -11.20 -14.71
N GLY A 26 -14.93 -12.12 -15.02
CA GLY A 26 -15.06 -13.05 -16.16
C GLY A 26 -16.24 -14.00 -16.02
N GLN A 27 -16.66 -14.32 -14.80
CA GLN A 27 -17.88 -15.11 -14.52
C GLN A 27 -19.15 -14.27 -14.55
N GLY A 28 -19.08 -12.95 -14.74
CA GLY A 28 -20.23 -12.05 -14.69
C GLY A 28 -20.77 -11.77 -13.29
N ASP A 29 -20.08 -12.22 -12.22
CA ASP A 29 -20.53 -12.02 -10.84
C ASP A 29 -20.02 -10.68 -10.28
N PHE A 30 -20.50 -9.59 -10.86
CA PHE A 30 -20.12 -8.22 -10.48
C PHE A 30 -20.48 -7.87 -9.03
N TYR A 31 -21.52 -8.50 -8.47
CA TYR A 31 -21.88 -8.27 -7.07
C TYR A 31 -20.78 -8.77 -6.14
N LYS A 32 -20.33 -10.02 -6.33
CA LYS A 32 -19.23 -10.57 -5.52
C LYS A 32 -17.93 -9.83 -5.80
N ALA A 33 -17.64 -9.46 -7.06
CA ALA A 33 -16.44 -8.68 -7.38
C ALA A 33 -16.37 -7.37 -6.57
N LYS A 34 -17.44 -6.56 -6.55
CA LYS A 34 -17.51 -5.32 -5.77
C LYS A 34 -17.36 -5.55 -4.26
N LYS A 35 -17.99 -6.59 -3.73
CA LYS A 35 -17.83 -6.97 -2.31
C LYS A 35 -16.39 -7.37 -2.00
N THR A 36 -15.77 -8.18 -2.85
CA THR A 36 -14.37 -8.58 -2.71
C THR A 36 -13.44 -7.38 -2.75
N ILE A 37 -13.64 -6.45 -3.70
CA ILE A 37 -12.85 -5.22 -3.82
C ILE A 37 -12.93 -4.40 -2.53
N THR A 38 -14.12 -4.17 -2.01
CA THR A 38 -14.30 -3.36 -0.80
C THR A 38 -13.68 -4.02 0.43
N ASN A 39 -13.88 -5.33 0.56
CA ASN A 39 -13.35 -6.08 1.71
C ASN A 39 -11.82 -6.19 1.67
N ILE A 40 -11.20 -6.33 0.50
CA ILE A 40 -9.74 -6.42 0.40
C ILE A 40 -9.08 -5.07 0.72
N PHE A 41 -9.66 -3.94 0.34
CA PHE A 41 -9.15 -2.63 0.76
C PHE A 41 -9.14 -2.49 2.28
N LEU A 42 -10.22 -2.90 2.95
CA LEU A 42 -10.30 -2.86 4.40
C LEU A 42 -9.28 -3.82 5.05
N LEU A 43 -9.21 -5.06 4.53
CA LEU A 43 -8.29 -6.07 5.03
C LEU A 43 -6.84 -5.59 4.93
N ILE A 44 -6.42 -5.11 3.75
CA ILE A 44 -5.01 -4.73 3.55
C ILE A 44 -4.65 -3.50 4.36
N PHE A 45 -5.54 -2.53 4.48
CA PHE A 45 -5.31 -1.35 5.30
C PHE A 45 -5.09 -1.72 6.77
N VAL A 46 -5.96 -2.57 7.33
CA VAL A 46 -5.85 -3.04 8.72
C VAL A 46 -4.61 -3.92 8.90
N LEU A 47 -4.40 -4.88 7.99
CA LEU A 47 -3.25 -5.79 8.06
C LEU A 47 -1.93 -5.04 8.00
N MET A 48 -1.78 -4.11 7.05
CA MET A 48 -0.56 -3.32 6.92
C MET A 48 -0.37 -2.34 8.07
N SER A 49 -1.45 -1.82 8.65
CA SER A 49 -1.37 -1.01 9.87
C SER A 49 -0.84 -1.83 11.05
N LEU A 50 -1.33 -3.05 11.24
CA LEU A 50 -0.86 -3.95 12.30
C LEU A 50 0.62 -4.36 12.08
N ILE A 51 0.98 -4.71 10.86
CA ILE A 51 2.37 -5.02 10.49
C ILE A 51 3.27 -3.81 10.74
N SER A 52 2.86 -2.61 10.34
CA SER A 52 3.63 -1.38 10.56
C SER A 52 3.82 -1.07 12.04
N ILE A 53 2.79 -1.23 12.85
CA ILE A 53 2.88 -1.05 14.31
C ILE A 53 3.87 -2.08 14.89
N PHE A 54 3.78 -3.34 14.49
CA PHE A 54 4.72 -4.38 14.93
C PHE A 54 6.16 -4.02 14.57
N PHE A 55 6.43 -3.68 13.32
CA PHE A 55 7.77 -3.31 12.86
C PHE A 55 8.28 -2.02 13.52
N TYR A 56 7.41 -1.06 13.82
CA TYR A 56 7.77 0.15 14.54
C TYR A 56 8.40 -0.15 15.91
N PHE A 57 7.83 -1.09 16.68
CA PHE A 57 8.35 -1.46 17.99
C PHE A 57 9.66 -2.26 17.94
N ILE A 58 9.87 -3.08 16.93
CA ILE A 58 11.06 -3.91 16.78
C ILE A 58 12.12 -3.32 15.84
N ASN A 59 11.90 -2.10 15.34
CA ASN A 59 12.73 -1.44 14.34
C ASN A 59 14.21 -1.42 14.74
N ASN A 60 14.53 -0.91 15.92
CA ASN A 60 15.88 -0.83 16.44
C ASN A 60 16.56 -2.21 16.48
N TYR A 61 15.88 -3.22 16.98
CA TYR A 61 16.40 -4.57 17.08
C TYR A 61 16.74 -5.16 15.72
N ILE A 62 15.82 -5.06 14.75
CA ILE A 62 16.03 -5.59 13.40
C ILE A 62 17.20 -4.91 12.71
N PHE A 63 17.27 -3.57 12.74
CA PHE A 63 18.32 -2.87 12.02
C PHE A 63 19.68 -3.00 12.70
N SER A 64 19.75 -3.14 14.03
CA SER A 64 20.97 -3.51 14.75
C SER A 64 21.47 -4.90 14.37
N LEU A 65 20.58 -5.89 14.24
CA LEU A 65 20.92 -7.24 13.73
C LEU A 65 21.45 -7.21 12.29
N LEU A 66 20.97 -6.26 11.48
CA LEU A 66 21.44 -6.04 10.11
C LEU A 66 22.74 -5.23 10.03
N GLY A 67 23.35 -4.90 11.17
CA GLY A 67 24.63 -4.21 11.24
C GLY A 67 24.55 -2.69 11.23
N ALA A 68 23.39 -2.09 11.48
CA ALA A 68 23.27 -0.64 11.62
C ALA A 68 23.57 -0.20 13.07
N TYR A 69 24.51 0.75 13.22
CA TYR A 69 24.90 1.30 14.52
C TYR A 69 25.09 2.82 14.45
N GLY A 70 25.07 3.48 15.61
CA GLY A 70 25.34 4.92 15.75
C GLY A 70 24.42 5.77 14.87
N GLU A 71 25.00 6.76 14.21
CA GLU A 71 24.30 7.72 13.35
C GLU A 71 23.46 7.06 12.24
N THR A 72 23.96 5.95 11.66
CA THR A 72 23.23 5.21 10.63
C THR A 72 21.92 4.65 11.18
N LEU A 73 21.92 4.10 12.39
CA LEU A 73 20.71 3.58 13.02
C LEU A 73 19.70 4.71 13.33
N GLU A 74 20.17 5.87 13.76
CA GLU A 74 19.33 7.05 14.00
C GLU A 74 18.65 7.54 12.73
N LEU A 75 19.39 7.64 11.63
CA LEU A 75 18.85 8.04 10.32
C LEU A 75 17.80 7.04 9.81
N ILE A 76 18.07 5.74 9.96
CA ILE A 76 17.10 4.68 9.62
C ILE A 76 15.84 4.84 10.47
N ASN A 77 15.97 5.07 11.77
CA ASN A 77 14.82 5.24 12.65
C ASN A 77 13.98 6.46 12.27
N MET A 78 14.61 7.58 11.95
CA MET A 78 13.90 8.78 11.49
C MET A 78 13.12 8.54 10.21
N TYR A 79 13.69 7.83 9.25
CA TYR A 79 13.03 7.50 8.00
C TYR A 79 11.89 6.49 8.20
N MET A 80 12.22 5.34 8.82
CA MET A 80 11.32 4.20 8.93
C MET A 80 10.12 4.48 9.81
N SER A 81 10.27 5.22 10.91
CA SER A 81 9.14 5.60 11.78
C SER A 81 8.05 6.36 11.02
N THR A 82 8.45 7.26 10.13
CA THR A 82 7.53 8.01 9.27
C THR A 82 6.97 7.12 8.14
N TRP A 83 7.83 6.29 7.54
CA TRP A 83 7.43 5.41 6.45
C TRP A 83 6.39 4.36 6.89
N TYR A 84 6.49 3.82 8.12
CA TYR A 84 5.49 2.90 8.66
C TYR A 84 4.08 3.50 8.71
N ILE A 85 3.97 4.82 8.94
CA ILE A 85 2.68 5.53 8.88
C ILE A 85 2.14 5.55 7.43
N GLY A 86 3.03 5.69 6.44
CA GLY A 86 2.69 5.72 5.02
C GLY A 86 2.35 4.35 4.42
N SER A 87 2.85 3.26 5.01
CA SER A 87 2.79 1.93 4.39
C SER A 87 1.38 1.37 4.16
N PRO A 88 0.35 1.59 5.02
CA PRO A 88 -1.02 1.16 4.74
C PRO A 88 -1.63 1.87 3.53
N PHE A 89 -1.30 3.14 3.34
CA PHE A 89 -1.76 3.93 2.19
C PHE A 89 -1.10 3.44 0.89
N PHE A 90 0.20 3.15 0.93
CA PHE A 90 0.92 2.51 -0.17
C PHE A 90 0.30 1.16 -0.55
N ALA A 91 -0.01 0.32 0.42
CA ALA A 91 -0.64 -0.97 0.19
C ALA A 91 -2.00 -0.84 -0.52
N CYS A 92 -2.83 0.09 -0.09
CA CYS A 92 -4.10 0.39 -0.75
C CYS A 92 -3.88 0.88 -2.20
N LEU A 93 -2.85 1.69 -2.44
CA LEU A 93 -2.49 2.16 -3.77
C LEU A 93 -2.10 1.00 -4.69
N VAL A 94 -1.25 0.07 -4.22
CA VAL A 94 -0.80 -1.11 -4.97
C VAL A 94 -1.98 -2.02 -5.31
N ILE A 95 -2.86 -2.31 -4.34
CA ILE A 95 -4.06 -3.11 -4.57
C ILE A 95 -5.03 -2.42 -5.53
N GLY A 96 -5.24 -1.12 -5.37
CA GLY A 96 -6.08 -0.35 -6.28
C GLY A 96 -5.62 -0.41 -7.73
N ASN A 97 -4.31 -0.32 -7.96
CA ASN A 97 -3.70 -0.52 -9.28
C ASN A 97 -4.05 -1.91 -9.86
N SER A 98 -3.91 -2.95 -9.05
CA SER A 98 -4.22 -4.33 -9.47
C SER A 98 -5.70 -4.52 -9.78
N ILE A 99 -6.59 -3.89 -9.02
CA ILE A 99 -8.05 -3.92 -9.23
C ILE A 99 -8.43 -3.26 -10.56
N LEU A 100 -7.92 -2.06 -10.84
CA LEU A 100 -8.21 -1.38 -12.10
C LEU A 100 -7.72 -2.17 -13.30
N ARG A 101 -6.52 -2.77 -13.22
CA ARG A 101 -6.00 -3.67 -14.26
C ARG A 101 -6.86 -4.92 -14.41
N ALA A 102 -7.32 -5.52 -13.32
CA ALA A 102 -8.23 -6.66 -13.35
C ALA A 102 -9.59 -6.33 -14.00
N ASN A 103 -10.01 -5.06 -13.91
CA ASN A 103 -11.20 -4.54 -14.59
C ASN A 103 -10.95 -4.14 -16.07
N GLY A 104 -9.74 -4.39 -16.61
CA GLY A 104 -9.39 -4.10 -17.99
C GLY A 104 -8.84 -2.68 -18.24
N ASP A 105 -8.66 -1.86 -17.19
CA ASP A 105 -8.12 -0.51 -17.33
C ASP A 105 -6.64 -0.47 -16.95
N GLY A 106 -5.78 -0.32 -17.94
CA GLY A 106 -4.33 -0.15 -17.74
C GLY A 106 -3.88 1.31 -17.69
N ILE A 107 -4.70 2.24 -18.19
CA ILE A 107 -4.32 3.65 -18.35
C ILE A 107 -4.48 4.40 -17.01
N LYS A 108 -5.64 4.30 -16.38
CA LYS A 108 -5.92 5.02 -15.12
C LYS A 108 -4.93 4.68 -14.01
N PRO A 109 -4.61 3.38 -13.72
CA PRO A 109 -3.61 3.06 -12.71
C PRO A 109 -2.23 3.67 -13.03
N SER A 110 -1.82 3.67 -14.30
CA SER A 110 -0.55 4.27 -14.71
C SER A 110 -0.52 5.79 -14.51
N LEU A 111 -1.60 6.48 -14.85
CA LEU A 111 -1.73 7.93 -14.59
C LEU A 111 -1.71 8.26 -13.09
N ILE A 112 -2.33 7.44 -12.25
CA ILE A 112 -2.32 7.63 -10.79
C ILE A 112 -0.91 7.46 -10.23
N ILE A 113 -0.16 6.45 -10.70
CA ILE A 113 1.25 6.26 -10.31
C ILE A 113 2.08 7.47 -10.71
N ILE A 114 1.95 7.95 -11.96
CA ILE A 114 2.67 9.14 -12.45
C ILE A 114 2.34 10.36 -11.60
N ALA A 115 1.05 10.61 -11.35
CA ALA A 115 0.63 11.73 -10.49
C ALA A 115 1.21 11.64 -9.08
N THR A 116 1.16 10.44 -8.46
CA THR A 116 1.73 10.20 -7.13
C THR A 116 3.23 10.44 -7.11
N SER A 117 3.95 9.97 -8.14
CA SER A 117 5.41 10.17 -8.27
C SER A 117 5.77 11.65 -8.52
N LEU A 118 4.98 12.38 -9.29
CA LEU A 118 5.18 13.82 -9.49
C LEU A 118 4.97 14.60 -8.19
N ILE A 119 3.93 14.26 -7.42
CA ILE A 119 3.69 14.89 -6.12
C ILE A 119 4.88 14.64 -5.19
N ASN A 120 5.38 13.40 -5.15
CA ASN A 120 6.57 13.07 -4.35
C ASN A 120 7.79 13.87 -4.81
N ALA A 121 8.08 13.90 -6.11
CA ALA A 121 9.21 14.64 -6.67
C ALA A 121 9.16 16.15 -6.38
N ILE A 122 7.97 16.74 -6.25
CA ILE A 122 7.79 18.15 -5.88
C ILE A 122 7.96 18.33 -4.36
N LEU A 123 7.42 17.42 -3.56
CA LEU A 123 7.45 17.53 -2.10
C LEU A 123 8.82 17.21 -1.51
N ASP A 124 9.59 16.29 -2.14
CA ASP A 124 10.91 15.87 -1.66
C ASP A 124 11.86 17.07 -1.44
N PRO A 125 12.14 17.94 -2.43
CA PRO A 125 13.04 19.07 -2.22
C PRO A 125 12.49 20.08 -1.19
N ILE A 126 11.17 20.24 -1.09
CA ILE A 126 10.54 21.15 -0.13
C ILE A 126 10.78 20.69 1.32
N PHE A 127 10.62 19.40 1.59
CA PHE A 127 10.79 18.86 2.95
C PHE A 127 12.25 18.49 3.28
N ILE A 128 13.05 18.09 2.28
CA ILE A 128 14.45 17.75 2.50
C ILE A 128 15.28 19.00 2.78
N PHE A 129 15.17 20.01 1.93
CA PHE A 129 16.03 21.20 1.98
C PHE A 129 15.36 22.40 2.68
N GLY A 130 14.05 22.32 2.92
CA GLY A 130 13.25 23.44 3.42
C GLY A 130 12.85 24.41 2.31
N PHE A 131 11.70 25.04 2.48
CA PHE A 131 11.23 26.08 1.57
C PHE A 131 10.30 27.05 2.30
N GLY A 132 10.65 28.34 2.32
CA GLY A 132 9.88 29.37 3.01
C GLY A 132 9.78 29.11 4.51
N PRO A 133 8.57 28.93 5.07
CA PRO A 133 8.38 28.67 6.51
C PRO A 133 8.66 27.21 6.91
N ILE A 134 8.95 26.33 5.96
CA ILE A 134 9.23 24.92 6.20
C ILE A 134 10.73 24.75 6.43
N GLU A 135 11.11 24.30 7.62
CA GLU A 135 12.50 24.00 7.96
C GLU A 135 12.98 22.75 7.23
N ALA A 136 14.30 22.68 6.97
CA ALA A 136 14.93 21.52 6.36
C ALA A 136 14.87 20.31 7.31
N MET A 137 14.23 19.22 6.86
CA MET A 137 14.03 18.00 7.66
C MET A 137 14.94 16.84 7.23
N GLY A 138 15.76 17.02 6.19
CA GLY A 138 16.67 15.99 5.69
C GLY A 138 15.94 14.69 5.33
N ILE A 139 16.46 13.56 5.81
CA ILE A 139 15.95 12.22 5.51
C ILE A 139 14.51 11.99 6.02
N LYS A 140 14.15 12.63 7.15
CA LYS A 140 12.77 12.60 7.67
C LYS A 140 11.81 13.31 6.71
N GLY A 141 12.26 14.40 6.08
CA GLY A 141 11.50 15.14 5.07
C GLY A 141 11.14 14.28 3.87
N ALA A 142 12.08 13.47 3.36
CA ALA A 142 11.83 12.50 2.29
C ALA A 142 10.75 11.48 2.67
N ALA A 143 10.78 10.96 3.90
CA ALA A 143 9.76 10.02 4.36
C ALA A 143 8.37 10.67 4.49
N ILE A 144 8.31 11.95 4.92
CA ILE A 144 7.06 12.72 4.99
C ILE A 144 6.50 12.97 3.59
N ALA A 145 7.32 13.43 2.64
CA ALA A 145 6.92 13.64 1.26
C ALA A 145 6.35 12.38 0.62
N THR A 146 7.02 11.24 0.82
CA THR A 146 6.56 9.92 0.36
C THR A 146 5.21 9.55 0.99
N THR A 147 5.06 9.73 2.30
CA THR A 147 3.81 9.42 3.02
C THR A 147 2.64 10.27 2.51
N ILE A 148 2.85 11.58 2.35
CA ILE A 148 1.82 12.49 1.81
C ILE A 148 1.44 12.06 0.39
N SER A 149 2.41 11.73 -0.46
CA SER A 149 2.18 11.28 -1.83
C SER A 149 1.35 10.00 -1.87
N TYR A 150 1.60 9.04 -0.98
CA TYR A 150 0.79 7.82 -0.87
C TYR A 150 -0.64 8.11 -0.41
N ILE A 151 -0.84 9.02 0.55
CA ILE A 151 -2.17 9.44 1.00
C ILE A 151 -2.95 10.07 -0.15
N VAL A 152 -2.33 11.00 -0.88
CA VAL A 152 -2.97 11.65 -2.03
C VAL A 152 -3.27 10.64 -3.13
N GLY A 153 -2.29 9.80 -3.49
CA GLY A 153 -2.44 8.75 -4.48
C GLY A 153 -3.55 7.76 -4.14
N MET A 154 -3.65 7.33 -2.87
CA MET A 154 -4.74 6.48 -2.39
C MET A 154 -6.11 7.16 -2.53
N ASN A 155 -6.23 8.45 -2.19
CA ASN A 155 -7.48 9.19 -2.35
C ASN A 155 -7.91 9.29 -3.81
N ILE A 156 -6.98 9.57 -4.74
CA ILE A 156 -7.23 9.57 -6.18
C ILE A 156 -7.67 8.16 -6.62
N MET A 157 -6.99 7.12 -6.16
CA MET A 157 -7.29 5.72 -6.46
C MET A 157 -8.70 5.33 -6.03
N ILE A 158 -9.06 5.57 -4.77
CA ILE A 158 -10.39 5.25 -4.21
C ILE A 158 -11.47 6.01 -4.96
N THR A 159 -11.24 7.30 -5.27
CA THR A 159 -12.19 8.12 -6.03
C THR A 159 -12.40 7.55 -7.44
N THR A 160 -11.34 7.10 -8.09
CA THR A 160 -11.40 6.47 -9.42
C THR A 160 -12.19 5.17 -9.37
N ILE A 161 -11.88 4.27 -8.44
CA ILE A 161 -12.57 3.00 -8.27
C ILE A 161 -14.07 3.21 -7.93
N LYS A 162 -14.37 4.26 -7.14
CA LYS A 162 -15.76 4.65 -6.83
C LYS A 162 -16.49 5.15 -8.08
N ARG A 163 -15.85 5.95 -8.93
CA ARG A 163 -16.43 6.42 -10.20
C ARG A 163 -16.71 5.27 -11.17
N GLU A 164 -15.86 4.25 -11.18
CA GLU A 164 -16.07 3.00 -11.93
C GLU A 164 -17.16 2.10 -11.32
N LYS A 165 -17.82 2.52 -10.24
CA LYS A 165 -18.85 1.77 -9.53
C LYS A 165 -18.41 0.37 -9.08
N LEU A 166 -17.12 0.21 -8.78
CA LEU A 166 -16.50 -1.04 -8.34
C LEU A 166 -16.54 -1.23 -6.82
N LEU A 167 -16.95 -0.23 -6.05
CA LEU A 167 -17.12 -0.33 -4.60
C LEU A 167 -18.55 -0.70 -4.21
N SER A 168 -18.67 -1.35 -3.07
CA SER A 168 -19.95 -1.64 -2.41
C SER A 168 -19.83 -1.39 -0.90
N THR A 169 -20.91 -1.58 -0.15
CA THR A 169 -20.83 -1.56 1.32
C THR A 169 -20.01 -2.75 1.83
N PRO A 170 -19.12 -2.57 2.83
CA PRO A 170 -18.37 -3.67 3.45
C PRO A 170 -19.32 -4.77 3.96
N SER A 171 -18.85 -6.01 3.96
CA SER A 171 -19.60 -7.12 4.57
C SER A 171 -19.58 -6.97 6.08
N ARG A 172 -20.76 -6.92 6.70
CA ARG A 172 -20.90 -6.91 8.17
C ARG A 172 -20.76 -8.31 8.78
N ASP A 173 -20.92 -9.35 7.98
CA ASP A 173 -20.78 -10.73 8.38
C ASP A 173 -19.33 -11.17 8.23
N TYR A 174 -18.72 -11.61 9.35
CA TYR A 174 -17.33 -12.08 9.40
C TYR A 174 -17.10 -13.29 8.51
N GLN A 175 -18.06 -14.22 8.43
CA GLN A 175 -17.94 -15.41 7.59
C GLN A 175 -17.89 -15.03 6.11
N LEU A 176 -18.73 -14.08 5.70
CA LEU A 176 -18.71 -13.56 4.34
C LEU A 176 -17.44 -12.77 4.05
N PHE A 177 -16.94 -11.98 5.00
CA PHE A 177 -15.69 -11.24 4.86
C PHE A 177 -14.51 -12.20 4.60
N PHE A 178 -14.33 -13.20 5.44
CA PHE A 178 -13.27 -14.20 5.26
C PHE A 178 -13.43 -15.01 3.98
N LYS A 179 -14.65 -15.38 3.61
CA LYS A 179 -14.95 -16.09 2.36
C LYS A 179 -14.48 -15.34 1.11
N PHE A 180 -14.54 -14.00 1.12
CA PHE A 180 -14.05 -13.19 0.01
C PHE A 180 -12.54 -12.94 0.03
N CYS A 181 -11.95 -12.83 1.23
CA CYS A 181 -10.53 -12.52 1.38
C CYS A 181 -9.62 -13.75 1.34
N PHE A 182 -10.10 -14.92 1.80
CA PHE A 182 -9.31 -16.15 1.90
C PHE A 182 -8.71 -16.63 0.56
N PRO A 183 -9.44 -16.65 -0.56
CA PRO A 183 -8.86 -17.01 -1.86
C PRO A 183 -7.70 -16.09 -2.28
N ILE A 184 -7.77 -14.82 -1.90
CA ILE A 184 -6.74 -13.83 -2.21
C ILE A 184 -5.46 -14.13 -1.43
N LEU A 185 -5.59 -14.48 -0.15
CA LEU A 185 -4.45 -14.84 0.70
C LEU A 185 -3.79 -16.14 0.25
N ILE A 186 -4.58 -17.16 -0.17
CA ILE A 186 -4.04 -18.44 -0.68
C ILE A 186 -3.15 -18.23 -1.91
N ILE A 187 -3.53 -17.32 -2.80
CA ILE A 187 -2.75 -17.03 -4.02
C ILE A 187 -1.62 -16.04 -3.70
N GLY A 188 -1.93 -15.03 -2.90
CA GLY A 188 -1.03 -13.91 -2.63
C GLY A 188 0.15 -14.26 -1.73
N LEU A 189 -0.04 -15.09 -0.71
CA LEU A 189 1.05 -15.47 0.20
C LEU A 189 2.18 -16.25 -0.50
N PRO A 190 1.91 -17.33 -1.27
CA PRO A 190 2.96 -17.98 -2.06
C PRO A 190 3.65 -17.02 -3.04
N ALA A 191 2.90 -16.16 -3.72
CA ALA A 191 3.47 -15.17 -4.63
C ALA A 191 4.38 -14.16 -3.89
N ALA A 192 4.05 -13.78 -2.66
CA ALA A 192 4.92 -12.93 -1.84
C ALA A 192 6.24 -13.63 -1.49
N PHE A 193 6.20 -14.91 -1.12
CA PHE A 193 7.39 -15.70 -0.81
C PHE A 193 8.33 -15.91 -2.00
N THR A 194 7.81 -16.02 -3.22
CA THR A 194 8.65 -16.17 -4.42
C THR A 194 9.37 -14.87 -4.81
N MET A 195 8.96 -13.73 -4.26
CA MET A 195 9.55 -12.40 -4.52
C MET A 195 10.52 -11.95 -3.42
N MET A 196 10.63 -12.67 -2.30
CA MET A 196 11.59 -12.41 -1.21
C MET A 196 12.93 -13.07 -1.49
#